data_ab0c9c595a934a53bb94583dba1248b7
#
_entry.id   ab0c9c595a934a53bb94583dba1248b7
#
_cell.length_a   1.000
_cell.length_b   1.000
_cell.length_c   1.000
_cell.angle_alpha   90.00
_cell.angle_beta   90.00
_cell.angle_gamma   90.00
#
_symmetry.space_group_name_H-M   'P 1'
#
loop_
_entity.id
_entity.type
_entity.pdbx_description
1 polymer ?
#
loop_
_entity_poly.entity_id
_entity_poly.type
_entity_poly.pdbx_seq_one_letter_code
_entity_poly.pdbx_strand_id
1 'polypeptide(L)'
;MDELEWERNSAVDGGRFPLNDHTTGSESGFFIQLARDNVQKAGDRAFFVSQEMDGTSRPRCMSFWYYMYEPIVDTTGPNLGKLSIWTRTIDTSDQLVMTPVWRLSNGHGPSWHFGQAQVTTDTSFQVIIEGIWGNPRASGYIAVDDVTFYDGECEAVPATAAVVKGVCSFDRDSCGWRNTSTAETFDWRMATLTKRPANLPDKTYGAPVGYAYFDIFNTGSRSNVVKMISPTITADSQLGRMCFSFWFAAFGAGDSTSLRIYQ
;
A
#
# COMPACT_ATOMS: atom_id res chain seq x y z
N MET A 1 -13.77 -4.45 2.85
CA MET A 1 -13.89 -5.82 3.41
C MET A 1 -12.51 -6.40 3.26
N ASP A 2 -11.97 -6.95 4.32
CA ASP A 2 -10.72 -7.70 4.29
C ASP A 2 -11.03 -9.15 3.87
N GLU A 3 -10.13 -9.75 3.16
CA GLU A 3 -10.22 -11.10 2.62
C GLU A 3 -9.35 -12.09 3.39
N LEU A 4 -8.42 -11.57 4.18
CA LEU A 4 -7.46 -12.32 5.00
C LEU A 4 -7.56 -11.90 6.46
N GLU A 5 -6.87 -12.63 7.32
CA GLU A 5 -6.80 -12.36 8.75
C GLU A 5 -5.36 -12.19 9.23
N TRP A 6 -5.18 -11.46 10.31
CA TRP A 6 -3.96 -11.50 11.09
C TRP A 6 -4.10 -12.53 12.21
N GLU A 7 -3.19 -13.46 12.28
CA GLU A 7 -3.19 -14.51 13.29
C GLU A 7 -2.07 -14.29 14.29
N ARG A 8 -2.37 -14.55 15.58
CA ARG A 8 -1.35 -14.65 16.60
C ARG A 8 -0.70 -16.01 16.50
N ASN A 9 0.58 -16.02 16.23
CA ASN A 9 1.34 -17.23 15.91
C ASN A 9 2.66 -17.30 16.67
N SER A 10 3.27 -18.48 16.70
CA SER A 10 4.62 -18.73 17.17
C SER A 10 5.40 -19.53 16.13
N ALA A 11 6.71 -19.63 16.26
CA ALA A 11 7.50 -20.47 15.37
C ALA A 11 7.17 -21.96 15.51
N VAL A 12 6.70 -22.38 16.69
CA VAL A 12 6.26 -23.77 16.96
C VAL A 12 4.96 -24.10 16.25
N ASP A 13 4.02 -23.14 16.22
CA ASP A 13 2.66 -23.38 15.73
C ASP A 13 2.46 -22.94 14.28
N GLY A 14 3.16 -21.90 13.85
CA GLY A 14 2.88 -21.17 12.60
C GLY A 14 3.70 -21.56 11.38
N GLY A 15 4.58 -22.53 11.46
CA GLY A 15 5.33 -22.96 10.31
C GLY A 15 6.83 -22.62 10.36
N ARG A 16 7.44 -22.46 9.18
CA ARG A 16 8.91 -22.39 9.07
C ARG A 16 9.50 -21.01 9.41
N PHE A 17 8.75 -19.94 9.36
CA PHE A 17 9.26 -18.57 9.53
C PHE A 17 8.18 -17.62 10.06
N PRO A 18 8.53 -16.63 10.91
CA PRO A 18 9.82 -16.43 11.57
C PRO A 18 10.23 -17.63 12.45
N LEU A 19 11.54 -17.85 12.59
CA LEU A 19 12.06 -18.94 13.44
C LEU A 19 11.90 -18.64 14.94
N ASN A 20 11.84 -17.38 15.31
CA ASN A 20 11.70 -16.89 16.68
C ASN A 20 10.84 -15.62 16.69
N ASP A 21 10.20 -15.32 17.81
CA ASP A 21 9.64 -14.00 18.06
C ASP A 21 10.77 -12.96 18.19
N HIS A 22 10.44 -11.69 18.12
CA HIS A 22 11.44 -10.64 18.33
C HIS A 22 11.67 -10.36 19.81
N THR A 23 10.61 -10.36 20.63
CA THR A 23 10.66 -9.95 22.06
C THR A 23 11.62 -10.79 22.87
N THR A 24 11.54 -12.12 22.74
CA THR A 24 12.31 -13.07 23.58
C THR A 24 13.38 -13.81 22.78
N GLY A 25 13.34 -13.76 21.46
CA GLY A 25 14.20 -14.53 20.59
C GLY A 25 13.97 -16.05 20.69
N SER A 26 12.76 -16.46 21.07
CA SER A 26 12.43 -17.87 21.29
C SER A 26 11.42 -18.41 20.27
N GLU A 27 11.46 -19.72 20.04
CA GLU A 27 10.51 -20.40 19.17
C GLU A 27 9.08 -20.40 19.72
N SER A 28 8.92 -20.27 21.05
CA SER A 28 7.63 -20.25 21.74
C SER A 28 7.07 -18.85 22.00
N GLY A 29 7.81 -17.81 21.68
CA GLY A 29 7.31 -16.44 21.73
C GLY A 29 6.29 -16.18 20.63
N PHE A 30 5.51 -15.12 20.76
CA PHE A 30 4.37 -14.84 19.88
C PHE A 30 4.55 -13.55 19.11
N PHE A 31 4.05 -13.56 17.89
CA PHE A 31 3.94 -12.41 16.99
C PHE A 31 2.60 -12.45 16.24
N ILE A 32 2.23 -11.41 15.54
CA ILE A 32 1.11 -11.48 14.59
C ILE A 32 1.67 -11.75 13.19
N GLN A 33 0.99 -12.60 12.44
CA GLN A 33 1.36 -12.99 11.09
C GLN A 33 0.15 -12.88 10.17
N LEU A 34 0.38 -12.39 8.95
CA LEU A 34 -0.65 -12.42 7.91
C LEU A 34 -0.95 -13.88 7.56
N ALA A 35 -2.20 -14.28 7.80
CA ALA A 35 -2.65 -15.64 7.54
C ALA A 35 -2.44 -16.01 6.08
N ARG A 36 -2.00 -17.23 5.86
CA ARG A 36 -1.85 -17.81 4.53
C ARG A 36 -2.96 -18.82 4.30
N ASP A 37 -3.96 -18.42 3.56
CA ASP A 37 -4.99 -19.33 3.10
C ASP A 37 -4.59 -19.95 1.74
N ASN A 38 -5.05 -21.18 1.47
CA ASN A 38 -4.82 -21.86 0.19
C ASN A 38 -5.61 -21.27 -0.98
N VAL A 39 -6.46 -20.28 -0.73
CA VAL A 39 -7.37 -19.67 -1.70
C VAL A 39 -7.05 -18.19 -1.97
N GLN A 40 -5.99 -17.65 -1.37
CA GLN A 40 -5.62 -16.25 -1.49
C GLN A 40 -5.34 -15.82 -2.93
N LYS A 41 -5.72 -14.58 -3.22
CA LYS A 41 -5.49 -13.94 -4.51
C LYS A 41 -4.52 -12.77 -4.35
N ALA A 42 -3.88 -12.40 -5.43
CA ALA A 42 -3.08 -11.18 -5.45
C ALA A 42 -3.93 -9.95 -5.10
N GLY A 43 -3.50 -9.18 -4.13
CA GLY A 43 -4.21 -8.02 -3.62
C GLY A 43 -5.16 -8.30 -2.45
N ASP A 44 -5.36 -9.55 -2.04
CA ASP A 44 -6.09 -9.89 -0.83
C ASP A 44 -5.37 -9.31 0.39
N ARG A 45 -6.15 -8.82 1.36
CA ARG A 45 -5.63 -8.02 2.47
C ARG A 45 -6.26 -8.35 3.80
N ALA A 46 -5.53 -8.05 4.86
CA ALA A 46 -6.02 -8.08 6.24
C ALA A 46 -5.71 -6.77 6.94
N PHE A 47 -6.61 -6.36 7.82
CA PHE A 47 -6.47 -5.18 8.68
C PHE A 47 -6.41 -5.59 10.14
N PHE A 48 -5.35 -5.21 10.83
CA PHE A 48 -5.26 -5.29 12.28
C PHE A 48 -5.42 -3.89 12.85
N VAL A 49 -6.53 -3.66 13.53
CA VAL A 49 -6.94 -2.31 13.96
C VAL A 49 -6.69 -2.15 15.45
N SER A 50 -6.00 -1.09 15.84
CA SER A 50 -5.79 -0.75 17.25
C SER A 50 -7.09 -0.32 17.92
N GLN A 51 -7.09 -0.33 19.24
CA GLN A 51 -8.06 0.47 19.97
C GLN A 51 -7.94 1.95 19.62
N GLU A 52 -9.00 2.73 19.88
CA GLU A 52 -8.98 4.17 19.68
C GLU A 52 -8.00 4.83 20.64
N MET A 53 -7.25 5.80 20.12
CA MET A 53 -6.28 6.60 20.84
C MET A 53 -6.66 8.06 20.74
N ASP A 54 -6.38 8.82 21.81
CA ASP A 54 -6.63 10.26 21.82
C ASP A 54 -5.70 11.00 20.87
N GLY A 55 -6.28 11.97 20.15
CA GLY A 55 -5.53 12.92 19.35
C GLY A 55 -4.59 13.77 20.20
N THR A 56 -3.51 14.21 19.61
CA THR A 56 -2.53 15.06 20.28
C THR A 56 -1.88 16.03 19.30
N SER A 57 -1.69 17.27 19.73
CA SER A 57 -0.87 18.25 19.01
C SER A 57 0.64 18.02 19.16
N ARG A 58 1.05 17.12 20.03
CA ARG A 58 2.45 16.72 20.18
C ARG A 58 2.79 15.62 19.21
N PRO A 59 3.99 15.65 18.61
CA PRO A 59 4.44 14.56 17.79
C PRO A 59 4.41 13.23 18.53
N ARG A 60 3.91 12.20 17.88
CA ARG A 60 3.87 10.82 18.38
C ARG A 60 4.35 9.86 17.33
N CYS A 61 5.16 8.92 17.75
CA CYS A 61 5.72 7.88 16.90
C CYS A 61 5.20 6.51 17.29
N MET A 62 5.05 5.66 16.32
CA MET A 62 4.89 4.23 16.46
C MET A 62 6.18 3.55 16.03
N SER A 63 6.67 2.61 16.81
CA SER A 63 7.72 1.69 16.40
C SER A 63 7.21 0.24 16.53
N PHE A 64 7.78 -0.62 15.71
CA PHE A 64 7.44 -2.02 15.65
C PHE A 64 8.58 -2.82 15.03
N TRP A 65 8.55 -4.12 15.17
CA TRP A 65 9.41 -5.01 14.41
C TRP A 65 8.60 -5.73 13.35
N TYR A 66 9.15 -5.83 12.15
CA TYR A 66 8.50 -6.51 11.03
C TYR A 66 9.41 -7.58 10.44
N TYR A 67 8.78 -8.62 9.93
CA TYR A 67 9.42 -9.71 9.22
C TYR A 67 8.74 -9.87 7.87
N MET A 68 9.49 -9.65 6.80
CA MET A 68 9.02 -9.79 5.43
C MET A 68 10.03 -10.62 4.66
N TYR A 69 9.76 -11.89 4.56
CA TYR A 69 10.68 -12.85 3.94
C TYR A 69 10.01 -13.69 2.88
N GLU A 70 10.67 -13.83 1.76
CA GLU A 70 10.29 -14.67 0.64
C GLU A 70 11.43 -15.64 0.33
N PRO A 71 11.29 -16.94 0.72
CA PRO A 71 12.33 -17.93 0.54
C PRO A 71 12.56 -18.32 -0.93
N ILE A 72 11.57 -18.09 -1.80
CA ILE A 72 11.65 -18.37 -3.24
C ILE A 72 11.24 -17.12 -3.99
N VAL A 73 12.21 -16.45 -4.60
CA VAL A 73 11.96 -15.27 -5.42
C VAL A 73 11.57 -15.71 -6.83
N ASP A 74 10.32 -15.45 -7.21
CA ASP A 74 9.91 -15.57 -8.61
C ASP A 74 10.38 -14.33 -9.38
N THR A 75 11.20 -14.51 -10.39
CA THR A 75 11.78 -13.42 -11.17
C THR A 75 10.78 -12.68 -12.06
N THR A 76 9.51 -13.08 -12.06
CA THR A 76 8.47 -12.55 -12.96
C THR A 76 7.71 -11.35 -12.40
N GLY A 77 7.91 -10.94 -11.14
CA GLY A 77 7.23 -9.76 -10.56
C GLY A 77 7.40 -9.60 -9.06
N PRO A 78 6.80 -8.58 -8.46
CA PRO A 78 6.74 -8.43 -7.01
C PRO A 78 5.93 -9.58 -6.41
N ASN A 79 6.50 -10.28 -5.45
CA ASN A 79 6.02 -11.61 -5.08
C ASN A 79 5.34 -11.64 -3.71
N LEU A 80 5.97 -11.08 -2.69
CA LEU A 80 5.48 -11.20 -1.32
C LEU A 80 4.22 -10.38 -1.04
N GLY A 81 4.20 -9.15 -1.49
CA GLY A 81 3.13 -8.20 -1.18
C GLY A 81 3.63 -6.99 -0.42
N LYS A 82 2.80 -6.45 0.48
CA LYS A 82 3.03 -5.18 1.14
C LYS A 82 2.61 -5.21 2.61
N LEU A 83 3.37 -4.52 3.43
CA LEU A 83 3.00 -4.12 4.78
C LEU A 83 2.82 -2.60 4.80
N SER A 84 1.71 -2.12 5.35
CA SER A 84 1.43 -0.68 5.46
C SER A 84 0.91 -0.34 6.84
N ILE A 85 1.28 0.84 7.33
CA ILE A 85 0.71 1.42 8.54
C ILE A 85 -0.11 2.64 8.13
N TRP A 86 -1.31 2.73 8.68
CA TRP A 86 -2.26 3.80 8.43
C TRP A 86 -2.74 4.42 9.73
N THR A 87 -3.07 5.70 9.71
CA THR A 87 -3.93 6.32 10.70
C THR A 87 -5.36 6.40 10.14
N ARG A 88 -6.35 6.09 10.97
CA ARG A 88 -7.77 6.19 10.66
C ARG A 88 -8.42 7.20 11.59
N THR A 89 -8.99 8.25 11.02
CA THR A 89 -9.71 9.32 11.73
C THR A 89 -11.12 9.49 11.17
N ILE A 90 -11.95 10.24 11.89
CA ILE A 90 -13.23 10.73 11.37
C ILE A 90 -13.07 12.22 11.11
N ASP A 91 -13.41 12.66 9.91
CA ASP A 91 -13.34 14.08 9.55
C ASP A 91 -14.57 14.88 10.06
N THR A 92 -14.55 16.19 9.82
CA THR A 92 -15.65 17.10 10.23
C THR A 92 -16.98 16.83 9.51
N SER A 93 -17.00 15.99 8.50
CA SER A 93 -18.17 15.55 7.74
C SER A 93 -18.64 14.15 8.14
N ASP A 94 -18.13 13.63 9.26
CA ASP A 94 -18.40 12.28 9.78
C ASP A 94 -17.96 11.15 8.81
N GLN A 95 -16.94 11.45 8.00
CA GLN A 95 -16.39 10.48 7.06
C GLN A 95 -15.08 9.87 7.58
N LEU A 96 -14.95 8.56 7.39
CA LEU A 96 -13.71 7.85 7.69
C LEU A 96 -12.60 8.25 6.72
N VAL A 97 -11.51 8.75 7.27
CA VAL A 97 -10.30 9.11 6.53
C VAL A 97 -9.16 8.18 6.93
N MET A 98 -8.55 7.54 5.96
CA MET A 98 -7.37 6.70 6.15
C MET A 98 -6.15 7.35 5.51
N THR A 99 -5.13 7.63 6.32
CA THR A 99 -3.89 8.25 5.87
C THR A 99 -2.75 7.26 6.04
N PRO A 100 -2.05 6.88 4.96
CA PRO A 100 -0.88 6.02 5.08
C PRO A 100 0.27 6.81 5.70
N VAL A 101 0.99 6.19 6.62
CA VAL A 101 2.14 6.80 7.29
C VAL A 101 3.44 6.02 7.07
N TRP A 102 3.33 4.74 6.67
CA TRP A 102 4.46 3.89 6.38
C TRP A 102 4.05 2.77 5.40
N ARG A 103 4.91 2.46 4.43
CA ARG A 103 4.64 1.39 3.44
C ARG A 103 5.92 0.73 3.00
N LEU A 104 5.93 -0.60 2.99
CA LEU A 104 7.05 -1.39 2.52
C LEU A 104 6.55 -2.57 1.68
N SER A 105 7.26 -2.89 0.62
CA SER A 105 6.87 -3.97 -0.31
C SER A 105 8.02 -4.96 -0.47
N ASN A 106 7.66 -6.20 -0.82
CA ASN A 106 8.56 -7.30 -1.14
C ASN A 106 9.33 -7.87 0.07
N GLY A 107 10.17 -8.87 -0.21
CA GLY A 107 10.99 -9.51 0.80
C GLY A 107 12.21 -8.66 1.21
N HIS A 108 12.52 -8.68 2.50
CA HIS A 108 13.65 -7.96 3.11
C HIS A 108 14.65 -8.88 3.78
N GLY A 109 14.52 -10.19 3.56
CA GLY A 109 15.42 -11.20 4.13
C GLY A 109 14.83 -11.93 5.36
N PRO A 110 15.51 -12.99 5.82
CA PRO A 110 15.01 -13.86 6.88
C PRO A 110 15.39 -13.35 8.29
N SER A 111 15.06 -12.09 8.58
CA SER A 111 15.33 -11.48 9.88
C SER A 111 14.26 -10.47 10.25
N TRP A 112 14.12 -10.20 11.54
CA TRP A 112 13.33 -9.10 12.04
C TRP A 112 14.02 -7.77 11.74
N HIS A 113 13.24 -6.79 11.31
CA HIS A 113 13.69 -5.45 10.97
C HIS A 113 12.91 -4.43 11.77
N PHE A 114 13.58 -3.36 12.19
CA PHE A 114 12.94 -2.26 12.89
C PHE A 114 12.16 -1.36 11.95
N GLY A 115 10.89 -1.09 12.29
CA GLY A 115 10.00 -0.16 11.61
C GLY A 115 9.63 1.00 12.50
N GLN A 116 9.48 2.19 11.93
CA GLN A 116 9.08 3.39 12.65
C GLN A 116 8.34 4.35 11.74
N ALA A 117 7.30 4.99 12.28
CA ALA A 117 6.54 6.02 11.57
C ALA A 117 5.94 7.04 12.53
N GLN A 118 5.80 8.27 12.07
CA GLN A 118 5.05 9.29 12.79
C GLN A 118 3.54 9.08 12.58
N VAL A 119 2.78 9.03 13.68
CA VAL A 119 1.34 8.76 13.71
C VAL A 119 0.55 9.89 14.37
N THR A 120 1.04 11.09 14.28
CA THR A 120 0.43 12.28 14.89
C THR A 120 -0.89 12.65 14.21
N THR A 121 -1.94 12.83 14.99
CA THR A 121 -3.24 13.36 14.54
C THR A 121 -3.82 14.27 15.62
N ASP A 122 -4.53 15.33 15.21
CA ASP A 122 -5.14 16.29 16.15
C ASP A 122 -6.46 15.78 16.75
N THR A 123 -7.04 14.76 16.16
CA THR A 123 -8.30 14.13 16.59
C THR A 123 -8.06 12.69 17.01
N SER A 124 -9.01 12.09 17.73
CA SER A 124 -8.98 10.67 18.04
C SER A 124 -8.75 9.82 16.79
N PHE A 125 -7.96 8.79 16.91
CA PHE A 125 -7.55 7.97 15.78
C PHE A 125 -7.31 6.52 16.17
N GLN A 126 -7.29 5.68 15.17
CA GLN A 126 -6.82 4.30 15.28
C GLN A 126 -5.66 4.09 14.32
N VAL A 127 -4.74 3.23 14.70
CA VAL A 127 -3.71 2.71 13.80
C VAL A 127 -4.19 1.42 13.17
N ILE A 128 -3.91 1.28 11.89
CA ILE A 128 -4.19 0.06 11.14
C ILE A 128 -2.89 -0.49 10.59
N ILE A 129 -2.61 -1.74 10.90
CA ILE A 129 -1.57 -2.54 10.25
C ILE A 129 -2.25 -3.30 9.11
N GLU A 130 -1.91 -2.98 7.87
CA GLU A 130 -2.44 -3.63 6.67
C GLU A 130 -1.39 -4.54 6.07
N GLY A 131 -1.71 -5.83 5.98
CA GLY A 131 -0.98 -6.78 5.17
C GLY A 131 -1.69 -7.01 3.85
N ILE A 132 -0.97 -6.93 2.73
CA ILE A 132 -1.51 -7.23 1.41
C ILE A 132 -0.69 -8.37 0.82
N TRP A 133 -1.36 -9.43 0.40
CA TRP A 133 -0.70 -10.55 -0.26
C TRP A 133 -0.40 -10.21 -1.72
N GLY A 134 0.80 -10.51 -2.16
CA GLY A 134 1.22 -10.27 -3.53
C GLY A 134 0.79 -11.38 -4.49
N ASN A 135 1.76 -12.11 -5.02
CA ASN A 135 1.48 -13.21 -5.94
C ASN A 135 0.91 -14.42 -5.16
N PRO A 136 -0.19 -15.06 -5.62
CA PRO A 136 -0.72 -16.27 -4.99
C PRO A 136 0.27 -17.44 -4.94
N ARG A 137 1.32 -17.40 -5.75
CA ARG A 137 2.41 -18.40 -5.73
C ARG A 137 3.54 -18.03 -4.78
N ALA A 138 3.52 -16.84 -4.20
CA ALA A 138 4.54 -16.43 -3.24
C ALA A 138 4.52 -17.35 -2.02
N SER A 139 5.68 -17.80 -1.62
CA SER A 139 5.88 -18.67 -0.45
C SER A 139 6.45 -17.91 0.75
N GLY A 140 6.05 -16.64 0.90
CA GLY A 140 6.62 -15.74 1.87
C GLY A 140 5.86 -15.63 3.18
N TYR A 141 6.36 -14.74 4.05
CA TYR A 141 5.82 -14.47 5.37
C TYR A 141 5.87 -12.98 5.64
N ILE A 142 4.76 -12.43 6.13
CA ILE A 142 4.67 -11.07 6.65
C ILE A 142 4.22 -11.18 8.11
N ALA A 143 5.05 -10.70 9.02
CA ALA A 143 4.74 -10.73 10.45
C ALA A 143 5.15 -9.41 11.11
N VAL A 144 4.53 -9.10 12.25
CA VAL A 144 4.79 -7.91 13.07
C VAL A 144 4.85 -8.30 14.54
N ASP A 145 5.76 -7.66 15.27
CA ASP A 145 5.97 -7.84 16.69
C ASP A 145 6.34 -6.52 17.37
N ASP A 146 6.29 -6.47 18.70
CA ASP A 146 6.75 -5.37 19.55
C ASP A 146 6.24 -3.98 19.15
N VAL A 147 4.95 -3.84 18.95
CA VAL A 147 4.34 -2.54 18.65
C VAL A 147 4.36 -1.64 19.88
N THR A 148 5.00 -0.47 19.75
CA THR A 148 5.07 0.52 20.82
C THR A 148 4.76 1.93 20.30
N PHE A 149 4.33 2.80 21.21
CA PHE A 149 4.09 4.21 20.92
C PHE A 149 4.87 5.08 21.91
N TYR A 150 5.42 6.21 21.42
CA TYR A 150 6.13 7.16 22.26
C TYR A 150 5.95 8.58 21.74
N ASP A 151 6.06 9.57 22.62
CA ASP A 151 5.99 10.98 22.27
C ASP A 151 7.33 11.44 21.69
N GLY A 152 7.28 12.22 20.62
CA GLY A 152 8.44 12.78 19.92
C GLY A 152 8.26 12.72 18.40
N GLU A 153 9.11 13.47 17.71
CA GLU A 153 9.23 13.42 16.27
C GLU A 153 10.09 12.23 15.85
N CYS A 154 9.73 11.62 14.74
CA CYS A 154 10.53 10.57 14.12
C CYS A 154 10.40 10.57 12.61
N GLU A 155 11.44 10.09 11.95
CA GLU A 155 11.42 9.79 10.53
C GLU A 155 10.98 8.35 10.30
N ALA A 156 10.50 8.05 9.10
CA ALA A 156 10.18 6.68 8.73
C ALA A 156 11.45 5.82 8.67
N VAL A 157 11.41 4.67 9.29
CA VAL A 157 12.49 3.66 9.22
C VAL A 157 11.90 2.36 8.67
N PRO A 158 12.49 1.77 7.61
CA PRO A 158 13.56 2.35 6.79
C PRO A 158 13.05 3.56 6.00
N ALA A 159 13.98 4.41 5.54
CA ALA A 159 13.63 5.61 4.77
C ALA A 159 12.84 5.29 3.48
N THR A 160 13.03 4.11 2.92
CA THR A 160 12.28 3.60 1.76
C THR A 160 10.81 3.31 2.05
N ALA A 161 10.43 3.22 3.32
CA ALA A 161 9.04 3.05 3.74
C ALA A 161 8.29 4.38 3.95
N ALA A 162 8.99 5.50 3.84
CA ALA A 162 8.38 6.83 3.93
C ALA A 162 7.30 7.01 2.86
N VAL A 163 6.14 7.49 3.27
CA VAL A 163 5.05 7.80 2.34
C VAL A 163 5.26 9.17 1.73
N VAL A 164 5.56 9.20 0.45
CA VAL A 164 5.74 10.42 -0.32
C VAL A 164 4.42 10.83 -0.95
N LYS A 165 4.04 12.09 -0.80
CA LYS A 165 2.82 12.66 -1.38
C LYS A 165 2.83 12.51 -2.91
N GLY A 166 1.72 12.03 -3.46
CA GLY A 166 1.58 11.78 -4.90
C GLY A 166 1.98 10.36 -5.35
N VAL A 167 2.63 9.57 -4.50
CA VAL A 167 2.86 8.14 -4.79
C VAL A 167 1.53 7.39 -4.68
N CYS A 168 1.18 6.65 -5.72
CA CYS A 168 -0.06 5.89 -5.79
C CYS A 168 0.12 4.57 -6.54
N SER A 169 -0.38 3.49 -5.98
CA SER A 169 -0.53 2.20 -6.65
C SER A 169 -1.92 2.01 -7.24
N PHE A 170 -2.86 2.91 -6.96
CA PHE A 170 -4.25 2.86 -7.41
C PHE A 170 -5.03 1.60 -6.99
N ASP A 171 -4.51 0.82 -6.06
CA ASP A 171 -5.10 -0.44 -5.60
C ASP A 171 -6.27 -0.23 -4.62
N ARG A 172 -6.36 0.92 -3.99
CA ARG A 172 -7.39 1.25 -3.03
C ARG A 172 -8.19 2.49 -3.41
N ASP A 173 -7.48 3.55 -3.75
CA ASP A 173 -8.05 4.85 -4.09
C ASP A 173 -7.14 5.60 -5.08
N SER A 174 -7.51 6.81 -5.42
CA SER A 174 -6.72 7.65 -6.32
C SER A 174 -5.58 8.40 -5.62
N CYS A 175 -5.35 8.22 -4.31
CA CYS A 175 -4.29 8.91 -3.54
C CYS A 175 -4.29 10.43 -3.74
N GLY A 176 -5.45 11.04 -3.89
CA GLY A 176 -5.62 12.46 -4.17
C GLY A 176 -5.35 12.88 -5.62
N TRP A 177 -5.04 11.95 -6.54
CA TRP A 177 -5.06 12.21 -7.97
C TRP A 177 -6.50 12.41 -8.43
N ARG A 178 -6.74 13.37 -9.33
CA ARG A 178 -8.09 13.75 -9.75
C ARG A 178 -8.16 14.05 -11.23
N ASN A 179 -9.31 13.79 -11.83
CA ASN A 179 -9.59 14.25 -13.18
C ASN A 179 -9.74 15.79 -13.24
N THR A 180 -9.33 16.38 -14.34
CA THR A 180 -9.49 17.85 -14.57
C THR A 180 -10.76 18.20 -15.29
N SER A 181 -11.37 17.25 -16.00
CA SER A 181 -12.56 17.51 -16.79
C SER A 181 -13.81 17.43 -15.92
N THR A 182 -14.77 18.26 -16.22
CA THR A 182 -16.13 18.18 -15.70
C THR A 182 -17.06 17.39 -16.62
N ALA A 183 -16.54 16.84 -17.72
CA ALA A 183 -17.29 16.09 -18.70
C ALA A 183 -17.41 14.63 -18.26
N GLU A 184 -18.60 14.20 -17.93
CA GLU A 184 -18.91 12.90 -17.31
C GLU A 184 -18.61 11.66 -18.16
N THR A 185 -18.23 11.81 -19.42
CA THR A 185 -18.13 10.68 -20.37
C THR A 185 -16.72 10.15 -20.60
N PHE A 186 -15.69 10.98 -20.40
CA PHE A 186 -14.32 10.62 -20.75
C PHE A 186 -13.34 11.06 -19.67
N ASP A 187 -13.11 10.22 -18.69
CA ASP A 187 -12.20 10.45 -17.59
C ASP A 187 -11.32 9.24 -17.34
N TRP A 188 -10.20 9.48 -16.68
CA TRP A 188 -9.44 8.40 -16.06
C TRP A 188 -10.32 7.71 -15.03
N ARG A 189 -10.32 6.40 -15.04
CA ARG A 189 -11.12 5.56 -14.15
C ARG A 189 -10.22 4.59 -13.40
N MET A 190 -10.63 4.28 -12.17
CA MET A 190 -10.03 3.18 -11.43
C MET A 190 -10.60 1.87 -11.95
N ALA A 191 -9.73 0.89 -12.17
CA ALA A 191 -10.17 -0.45 -12.57
C ALA A 191 -10.95 -1.12 -11.43
N THR A 192 -12.07 -1.72 -11.78
CA THR A 192 -12.88 -2.53 -10.87
C THR A 192 -13.08 -3.92 -11.49
N LEU A 193 -13.51 -4.89 -10.71
CA LEU A 193 -13.76 -6.25 -11.21
C LEU A 193 -14.75 -6.30 -12.38
N THR A 194 -15.68 -5.35 -12.44
CA THR A 194 -16.72 -5.26 -13.49
C THR A 194 -16.41 -4.23 -14.57
N LYS A 195 -15.50 -3.28 -14.31
CA LYS A 195 -15.17 -2.20 -15.24
C LYS A 195 -13.65 -2.07 -15.32
N ARG A 196 -13.06 -2.74 -16.28
CA ARG A 196 -11.62 -2.75 -16.53
C ARG A 196 -11.33 -3.25 -17.94
N PRO A 197 -10.17 -2.90 -18.51
CA PRO A 197 -9.67 -3.57 -19.72
C PRO A 197 -9.50 -5.07 -19.48
N ALA A 198 -9.88 -5.87 -20.46
CA ALA A 198 -9.72 -7.31 -20.36
C ALA A 198 -8.23 -7.68 -20.32
N ASN A 199 -7.89 -8.66 -19.49
CA ASN A 199 -6.56 -9.26 -19.41
C ASN A 199 -5.40 -8.27 -19.08
N LEU A 200 -5.69 -7.14 -18.46
CA LEU A 200 -4.66 -6.24 -17.96
C LEU A 200 -4.55 -6.39 -16.43
N PRO A 201 -3.50 -7.05 -15.92
CA PRO A 201 -3.21 -7.07 -14.48
C PRO A 201 -2.56 -5.75 -14.06
N ASP A 202 -2.70 -5.39 -12.78
CA ASP A 202 -1.91 -4.32 -12.20
C ASP A 202 -0.43 -4.70 -12.14
N LYS A 203 0.43 -3.69 -12.04
CA LYS A 203 1.88 -3.92 -11.96
C LYS A 203 2.33 -4.27 -10.54
N THR A 204 1.59 -3.85 -9.53
CA THR A 204 2.01 -3.98 -8.12
C THR A 204 1.88 -5.41 -7.61
N TYR A 205 0.74 -6.04 -7.87
CA TYR A 205 0.42 -7.38 -7.35
C TYR A 205 0.08 -8.42 -8.43
N GLY A 206 -0.09 -7.99 -9.68
CA GLY A 206 -0.65 -8.85 -10.72
C GLY A 206 -2.17 -9.06 -10.56
N ALA A 207 -2.83 -8.23 -9.73
CA ALA A 207 -4.26 -8.30 -9.51
C ALA A 207 -5.05 -7.80 -10.74
N PRO A 208 -6.31 -8.22 -10.91
CA PRO A 208 -7.14 -7.76 -12.02
C PRO A 208 -7.59 -6.29 -11.89
N VAL A 209 -7.34 -5.67 -10.75
CA VAL A 209 -7.69 -4.27 -10.41
C VAL A 209 -6.47 -3.59 -9.79
N GLY A 210 -6.53 -2.29 -9.47
CA GLY A 210 -5.42 -1.61 -8.83
C GLY A 210 -4.58 -0.79 -9.82
N TYR A 211 -5.24 -0.20 -10.81
CA TYR A 211 -4.63 0.75 -11.75
C TYR A 211 -5.66 1.76 -12.25
N ALA A 212 -5.18 2.90 -12.68
CA ALA A 212 -5.99 3.86 -13.40
C ALA A 212 -5.91 3.59 -14.90
N TYR A 213 -7.05 3.68 -15.59
CA TYR A 213 -7.10 3.47 -17.03
C TYR A 213 -7.97 4.52 -17.73
N PHE A 214 -7.70 4.69 -18.98
CA PHE A 214 -8.52 5.48 -19.90
C PHE A 214 -8.92 4.57 -21.08
N ASP A 215 -10.21 4.47 -21.33
CA ASP A 215 -10.76 3.61 -22.38
C ASP A 215 -11.18 4.47 -23.59
N ILE A 216 -10.47 4.29 -24.69
CA ILE A 216 -10.73 4.99 -25.94
C ILE A 216 -11.77 4.30 -26.82
N PHE A 217 -12.14 3.06 -26.56
CA PHE A 217 -13.08 2.31 -27.38
C PHE A 217 -14.51 2.84 -27.31
N ASN A 218 -14.86 3.48 -26.20
CA ASN A 218 -16.18 4.06 -25.96
C ASN A 218 -16.27 5.55 -26.30
N THR A 219 -15.22 6.13 -26.87
CA THR A 219 -15.20 7.55 -27.23
C THR A 219 -15.75 7.73 -28.65
N GLY A 220 -16.97 8.17 -28.79
CA GLY A 220 -17.57 8.49 -30.10
C GLY A 220 -16.90 9.68 -30.84
N SER A 221 -15.80 10.23 -30.33
CA SER A 221 -15.07 11.37 -30.88
C SER A 221 -13.57 11.14 -30.89
N ARG A 222 -12.93 11.48 -31.99
CA ARG A 222 -11.49 11.23 -32.28
C ARG A 222 -10.50 12.23 -31.63
N SER A 223 -10.93 13.19 -30.82
CA SER A 223 -10.05 14.25 -30.34
C SER A 223 -10.16 14.53 -28.84
N ASN A 224 -10.48 13.53 -28.02
CA ASN A 224 -10.64 13.75 -26.59
C ASN A 224 -9.29 13.73 -25.88
N VAL A 225 -9.05 14.77 -25.09
CA VAL A 225 -7.93 14.87 -24.17
C VAL A 225 -8.49 14.79 -22.75
N VAL A 226 -8.06 13.79 -22.02
CA VAL A 226 -8.35 13.65 -20.59
C VAL A 226 -7.09 13.83 -19.78
N LYS A 227 -7.19 14.52 -18.67
CA LYS A 227 -6.07 14.83 -17.81
C LYS A 227 -6.35 14.34 -16.39
N MET A 228 -5.37 13.71 -15.81
CA MET A 228 -5.31 13.41 -14.37
C MET A 228 -4.23 14.29 -13.74
N ILE A 229 -4.57 14.96 -12.65
CA ILE A 229 -3.65 15.84 -11.92
C ILE A 229 -3.28 15.17 -10.60
N SER A 230 -2.00 15.17 -10.28
CA SER A 230 -1.48 14.77 -8.97
C SER A 230 -1.92 15.74 -7.87
N PRO A 231 -1.88 15.34 -6.61
CA PRO A 231 -1.80 16.30 -5.52
C PRO A 231 -0.61 17.24 -5.73
N THR A 232 -0.70 18.44 -5.17
CA THR A 232 0.45 19.36 -5.18
C THR A 232 1.63 18.72 -4.46
N ILE A 233 2.73 18.55 -5.18
CA ILE A 233 3.98 18.02 -4.67
C ILE A 233 4.89 19.21 -4.44
N THR A 234 5.25 19.47 -3.19
CA THR A 234 6.23 20.49 -2.85
C THR A 234 7.63 19.93 -3.06
N ALA A 235 8.43 20.63 -3.84
CA ALA A 235 9.84 20.27 -3.96
C ALA A 235 10.53 20.50 -2.60
N ASP A 236 11.26 19.49 -2.14
CA ASP A 236 12.17 19.70 -1.02
C ASP A 236 13.31 20.61 -1.50
N SER A 237 13.46 21.75 -0.85
CA SER A 237 14.49 22.74 -1.18
C SER A 237 15.93 22.20 -1.04
N GLN A 238 16.11 21.09 -0.33
CA GLN A 238 17.42 20.46 -0.14
C GLN A 238 17.73 19.39 -1.20
N LEU A 239 16.75 18.73 -1.78
CA LEU A 239 16.95 17.68 -2.78
C LEU A 239 17.03 18.19 -4.23
N GLY A 240 16.62 19.42 -4.51
CA GLY A 240 16.80 20.16 -5.76
C GLY A 240 16.21 19.53 -7.03
N ARG A 241 16.01 18.22 -7.08
CA ARG A 241 15.46 17.49 -8.24
C ARG A 241 14.61 16.32 -7.77
N MET A 242 13.46 16.16 -8.43
CA MET A 242 12.58 15.00 -8.22
C MET A 242 12.46 14.21 -9.52
N CYS A 243 12.44 12.88 -9.41
CA CYS A 243 12.14 11.99 -10.52
C CYS A 243 10.71 11.50 -10.41
N PHE A 244 9.99 11.55 -11.51
CA PHE A 244 8.68 10.92 -11.64
C PHE A 244 8.84 9.61 -12.40
N SER A 245 8.41 8.51 -11.79
CA SER A 245 8.43 7.17 -12.40
C SER A 245 7.04 6.54 -12.33
N PHE A 246 6.67 5.81 -13.35
CA PHE A 246 5.38 5.12 -13.42
C PHE A 246 5.45 3.93 -14.37
N TRP A 247 4.52 3.02 -14.21
CA TRP A 247 4.31 1.93 -15.15
C TRP A 247 3.11 2.23 -16.02
N PHE A 248 3.20 1.92 -17.29
CA PHE A 248 2.10 2.10 -18.23
C PHE A 248 1.95 0.88 -19.14
N ALA A 249 0.72 0.66 -19.56
CA ALA A 249 0.39 -0.26 -20.63
C ALA A 249 -0.45 0.49 -21.67
N ALA A 250 -0.11 0.34 -22.93
CA ALA A 250 -0.87 0.90 -24.03
C ALA A 250 -1.06 -0.19 -25.08
N PHE A 251 -2.31 -0.50 -25.40
CA PHE A 251 -2.64 -1.49 -26.43
C PHE A 251 -3.94 -1.10 -27.14
N GLY A 252 -4.08 -1.54 -28.36
CA GLY A 252 -5.24 -1.23 -29.21
C GLY A 252 -4.81 -1.00 -30.66
N ALA A 253 -5.80 -0.93 -31.55
CA ALA A 253 -5.60 -0.59 -32.96
C ALA A 253 -5.82 0.92 -33.14
N GLY A 254 -4.78 1.73 -33.08
CA GLY A 254 -4.91 3.16 -33.32
C GLY A 254 -3.58 3.88 -33.29
N ASP A 255 -3.24 4.55 -34.38
CA ASP A 255 -1.94 5.21 -34.58
C ASP A 255 -1.86 6.62 -33.97
N SER A 256 -2.92 7.10 -33.29
CA SER A 256 -3.04 8.51 -32.88
C SER A 256 -3.18 8.75 -31.38
N THR A 257 -3.07 7.70 -30.55
CA THR A 257 -3.19 7.85 -29.09
C THR A 257 -1.84 8.14 -28.46
N SER A 258 -1.77 9.13 -27.60
CA SER A 258 -0.53 9.48 -26.89
C SER A 258 -0.78 9.69 -25.40
N LEU A 259 0.15 9.21 -24.57
CA LEU A 259 0.25 9.57 -23.15
C LEU A 259 1.28 10.71 -23.03
N ARG A 260 0.89 11.80 -22.36
CA ARG A 260 1.76 12.96 -22.15
C ARG A 260 1.81 13.32 -20.68
N ILE A 261 2.98 13.73 -20.21
CA ILE A 261 3.21 14.20 -18.86
C ILE A 261 3.53 15.69 -18.93
N TYR A 262 2.91 16.45 -18.06
CA TYR A 262 3.10 17.88 -17.93
C TYR A 262 3.53 18.21 -16.50
N GLN A 263 4.38 19.19 -16.37
CA GLN A 263 4.77 19.80 -15.10
C GLN A 263 4.14 21.18 -14.97
#